data_cf2de2bbae476e766b69e981bc7338b3
#
_entry.id   cf2de2bbae476e766b69e981bc7338b3
#
_cell.length_a   1.000
_cell.length_b   1.000
_cell.length_c   1.000
_cell.angle_alpha   90.00
_cell.angle_beta   90.00
_cell.angle_gamma   90.00
#
_symmetry.space_group_name_H-M   'P 1'
#
loop_
_entity.id
_entity.type
_entity.pdbx_description
1 polymer ?
#
loop_
_entity_poly.entity_id
_entity_poly.type
_entity_poly.pdbx_seq_one_letter_code
_entity_poly.pdbx_strand_id
1 'polypeptide(L)'
;MKTDEQLCFALSLAQKAGKLASGDQGVWDTLKKGRARYVLIAADASPRTVEKIQRWCDAGKIPYGKILDRARLGAAIGKAPRAAVVLMDDNFRKMMGF
;
A
#
# COMPACT_ATOMS: atom_id res chain seq x y z
N MET A 1 8.36 -13.01 -9.61
CA MET A 1 7.19 -12.13 -9.40
C MET A 1 6.13 -12.86 -8.58
N LYS A 2 5.53 -12.22 -7.63
CA LYS A 2 4.48 -12.82 -6.80
C LYS A 2 3.14 -12.80 -7.52
N THR A 3 2.32 -13.83 -7.29
CA THR A 3 0.95 -13.85 -7.80
C THR A 3 0.09 -12.90 -6.98
N ASP A 4 -1.08 -12.54 -7.52
CA ASP A 4 -2.05 -11.72 -6.79
C ASP A 4 -2.45 -12.37 -5.47
N GLU A 5 -2.60 -13.70 -5.46
CA GLU A 5 -2.96 -14.44 -4.24
C GLU A 5 -1.86 -14.32 -3.19
N GLN A 6 -0.60 -14.45 -3.60
CA GLN A 6 0.54 -14.31 -2.69
C GLN A 6 0.64 -12.89 -2.14
N LEU A 7 0.38 -11.88 -2.98
CA LEU A 7 0.36 -10.49 -2.54
C LEU A 7 -0.76 -10.25 -1.52
N CYS A 8 -1.95 -10.76 -1.80
CA CYS A 8 -3.08 -10.62 -0.87
C CYS A 8 -2.80 -11.30 0.47
N PHE A 9 -2.17 -12.48 0.44
CA PHE A 9 -1.80 -13.18 1.67
C PHE A 9 -0.81 -12.37 2.50
N ALA A 10 0.22 -11.81 1.85
CA ALA A 10 1.23 -11.00 2.52
C ALA A 10 0.60 -9.71 3.11
N LEU A 11 -0.32 -9.09 2.38
CA LEU A 11 -1.06 -7.92 2.87
C LEU A 11 -1.88 -8.26 4.12
N SER A 12 -2.54 -9.40 4.11
CA SER A 12 -3.31 -9.88 5.26
C SER A 12 -2.42 -10.04 6.49
N LEU A 13 -1.24 -10.63 6.31
CA LEU A 13 -0.28 -10.81 7.39
C LEU A 13 0.22 -9.46 7.92
N ALA A 14 0.54 -8.53 7.02
CA ALA A 14 1.01 -7.20 7.40
C ALA A 14 -0.05 -6.45 8.20
N GLN A 15 -1.32 -6.58 7.80
CA GLN A 15 -2.43 -5.96 8.51
C GLN A 15 -2.55 -6.53 9.93
N LYS A 16 -2.48 -7.85 10.06
CA LYS A 16 -2.57 -8.53 11.37
C LYS A 16 -1.41 -8.15 12.28
N ALA A 17 -0.24 -7.93 11.70
CA ALA A 17 0.95 -7.54 12.45
C ALA A 17 0.97 -6.05 12.81
N GLY A 18 0.00 -5.27 12.37
CA GLY A 18 -0.01 -3.82 12.60
C GLY A 18 1.05 -3.07 11.83
N LYS A 19 1.50 -3.64 10.69
CA LYS A 19 2.57 -3.06 9.87
C LYS A 19 2.06 -2.50 8.54
N LEU A 20 0.78 -2.15 8.50
CA LEU A 20 0.13 -1.64 7.30
C LEU A 20 -0.89 -0.59 7.70
N ALA A 21 -0.99 0.47 6.92
CA ALA A 21 -2.08 1.45 7.02
C ALA A 21 -2.71 1.59 5.64
N SER A 22 -3.93 2.08 5.58
CA SER A 22 -4.66 2.14 4.32
C SER A 22 -5.47 3.43 4.18
N GLY A 23 -5.80 3.77 2.94
CA GLY A 23 -6.55 4.97 2.61
C GLY A 23 -5.66 6.21 2.58
N ASP A 24 -6.19 7.30 2.06
CA ASP A 24 -5.43 8.55 1.89
C ASP A 24 -4.85 9.03 3.22
N GLN A 25 -5.66 9.04 4.27
CA GLN A 25 -5.21 9.53 5.57
C GLN A 25 -4.16 8.63 6.18
N GLY A 26 -4.34 7.31 6.07
CA GLY A 26 -3.36 6.34 6.58
C GLY A 26 -2.02 6.46 5.89
N VAL A 27 -2.04 6.62 4.57
CA VAL A 27 -0.82 6.80 3.78
C VAL A 27 -0.13 8.11 4.18
N TRP A 28 -0.89 9.21 4.22
CA TRP A 28 -0.35 10.52 4.58
C TRP A 28 0.29 10.52 5.96
N ASP A 29 -0.42 10.00 6.96
CA ASP A 29 0.08 9.97 8.34
C ASP A 29 1.35 9.15 8.45
N THR A 30 1.41 8.00 7.78
CA THR A 30 2.59 7.13 7.80
C THR A 30 3.79 7.79 7.14
N LEU A 31 3.57 8.48 6.02
CA LEU A 31 4.62 9.23 5.35
C LEU A 31 5.15 10.37 6.23
N LYS A 32 4.25 11.12 6.86
CA LYS A 32 4.64 12.23 7.75
C LYS A 32 5.48 11.75 8.93
N LYS A 33 5.17 10.58 9.46
CA LYS A 33 5.90 10.01 10.61
C LYS A 33 7.22 9.35 10.22
N GLY A 34 7.53 9.31 8.93
CA GLY A 34 8.75 8.68 8.44
C GLY A 34 8.76 7.16 8.56
N ARG A 35 7.58 6.53 8.62
CA ARG A 35 7.45 5.08 8.80
C ARG A 35 7.14 4.32 7.52
N ALA A 36 6.89 5.01 6.42
CA ALA A 36 6.54 4.36 5.16
C ALA A 36 7.77 3.68 4.56
N ARG A 37 7.58 2.44 4.08
CA ARG A 37 8.62 1.68 3.39
C ARG A 37 8.27 1.45 1.93
N TYR A 38 6.99 1.27 1.64
CA TYR A 38 6.50 1.09 0.28
C TYR A 38 5.01 1.42 0.23
N VAL A 39 4.56 2.04 -0.85
CA VAL A 39 3.14 2.37 -1.03
C VAL A 39 2.61 1.60 -2.23
N LEU A 40 1.49 0.89 -2.04
CA LEU A 40 0.78 0.20 -3.12
C LEU A 40 -0.42 1.05 -3.51
N ILE A 41 -0.53 1.35 -4.80
CA ILE A 41 -1.64 2.13 -5.35
C ILE A 41 -2.47 1.18 -6.21
N ALA A 42 -3.79 1.17 -6.01
CA ALA A 42 -4.66 0.33 -6.82
C ALA A 42 -4.57 0.72 -8.29
N ALA A 43 -4.54 -0.28 -9.18
CA ALA A 43 -4.41 -0.03 -10.61
C ALA A 43 -5.61 0.75 -11.17
N ASP A 44 -6.77 0.66 -10.51
CA ASP A 44 -7.99 1.36 -10.92
C ASP A 44 -8.28 2.60 -10.07
N ALA A 45 -7.30 3.10 -9.31
CA ALA A 45 -7.48 4.33 -8.57
C ALA A 45 -7.64 5.51 -9.55
N SER A 46 -8.38 6.53 -9.14
CA SER A 46 -8.60 7.69 -10.01
C SER A 46 -7.29 8.40 -10.30
N PRO A 47 -7.13 9.03 -11.49
CA PRO A 47 -5.90 9.76 -11.81
C PRO A 47 -5.54 10.81 -10.75
N ARG A 48 -6.53 11.50 -10.20
CA ARG A 48 -6.30 12.50 -9.14
C ARG A 48 -5.67 11.87 -7.90
N THR A 49 -6.18 10.71 -7.48
CA THR A 49 -5.65 9.99 -6.31
C THR A 49 -4.22 9.51 -6.60
N VAL A 50 -3.99 8.93 -7.77
CA VAL A 50 -2.68 8.44 -8.17
C VAL A 50 -1.66 9.58 -8.13
N GLU A 51 -1.96 10.71 -8.76
CA GLU A 51 -1.06 11.88 -8.78
C GLU A 51 -0.74 12.40 -7.38
N LYS A 52 -1.76 12.48 -6.55
CA LYS A 52 -1.59 12.96 -5.17
C LYS A 52 -0.63 12.07 -4.40
N ILE A 53 -0.86 10.77 -4.43
CA ILE A 53 -0.05 9.82 -3.68
C ILE A 53 1.37 9.75 -4.24
N GLN A 54 1.51 9.79 -5.57
CA GLN A 54 2.84 9.80 -6.20
C GLN A 54 3.64 11.02 -5.75
N ARG A 55 3.03 12.21 -5.69
CA ARG A 55 3.70 13.41 -5.20
C ARG A 55 4.16 13.25 -3.76
N TRP A 56 3.31 12.69 -2.91
CA TRP A 56 3.68 12.44 -1.52
C TRP A 56 4.88 11.50 -1.42
N CYS A 57 4.85 10.41 -2.18
CA CYS A 57 5.92 9.42 -2.19
C CYS A 57 7.23 10.02 -2.73
N ASP A 58 7.15 10.78 -3.81
CA ASP A 58 8.33 11.42 -4.41
C ASP A 58 8.96 12.40 -3.42
N ALA A 59 8.16 13.21 -2.74
CA ALA A 59 8.66 14.16 -1.75
C ALA A 59 9.38 13.45 -0.59
N GLY A 60 8.87 12.28 -0.17
CA GLY A 60 9.46 11.49 0.90
C GLY A 60 10.49 10.48 0.43
N LYS A 61 10.72 10.37 -0.88
CA LYS A 61 11.61 9.38 -1.50
C LYS A 61 11.21 7.96 -1.17
N ILE A 62 9.90 7.69 -1.14
CA ILE A 62 9.36 6.39 -0.83
C ILE A 62 8.96 5.69 -2.13
N PRO A 63 9.42 4.45 -2.35
CA PRO A 63 9.03 3.70 -3.54
C PRO A 63 7.55 3.34 -3.52
N TYR A 64 6.95 3.26 -4.70
CA TYR A 64 5.55 2.88 -4.85
C TYR A 64 5.34 2.09 -6.14
N GLY A 65 4.20 1.41 -6.22
CA GLY A 65 3.83 0.69 -7.43
C GLY A 65 2.32 0.53 -7.52
N LYS A 66 1.83 0.30 -8.74
CA LYS A 66 0.42 0.01 -8.98
C LYS A 66 0.23 -1.48 -8.99
N ILE A 67 -0.58 -1.98 -8.08
CA ILE A 67 -0.77 -3.42 -7.87
C ILE A 67 -2.21 -3.67 -7.45
N LEU A 68 -2.83 -4.73 -8.01
CA LEU A 68 -4.19 -5.11 -7.68
C LEU A 68 -5.16 -3.99 -8.03
N ASP A 69 -6.40 -4.15 -7.64
CA ASP A 69 -7.41 -3.11 -7.78
C ASP A 69 -7.92 -2.71 -6.38
N ARG A 70 -8.77 -1.70 -6.32
CA ARG A 70 -9.29 -1.19 -5.05
C ARG A 70 -10.04 -2.27 -4.28
N ALA A 71 -10.84 -3.06 -4.96
CA ALA A 71 -11.62 -4.11 -4.30
C ALA A 71 -10.73 -5.15 -3.65
N ARG A 72 -9.69 -5.60 -4.36
CA ARG A 72 -8.76 -6.61 -3.85
C ARG A 72 -7.88 -6.07 -2.74
N LEU A 73 -7.41 -4.82 -2.84
CA LEU A 73 -6.62 -4.21 -1.77
C LEU A 73 -7.45 -4.15 -0.47
N GLY A 74 -8.69 -3.71 -0.57
CA GLY A 74 -9.56 -3.66 0.59
C GLY A 74 -9.84 -5.05 1.15
N ALA A 75 -10.22 -5.99 0.28
CA ALA A 75 -10.53 -7.36 0.70
C ALA A 75 -9.34 -8.04 1.40
N ALA A 76 -8.13 -7.84 0.90
CA ALA A 76 -6.93 -8.47 1.47
C ALA A 76 -6.68 -8.05 2.92
N ILE A 77 -7.14 -6.88 3.31
CA ILE A 77 -6.93 -6.36 4.67
C ILE A 77 -8.23 -6.31 5.48
N GLY A 78 -9.29 -6.96 4.96
CA GLY A 78 -10.57 -7.05 5.67
C GLY A 78 -11.35 -5.75 5.74
N LYS A 79 -11.23 -4.89 4.73
CA LYS A 79 -11.89 -3.58 4.69
C LYS A 79 -12.61 -3.36 3.36
N ALA A 80 -13.39 -2.29 3.30
CA ALA A 80 -14.00 -1.82 2.05
C ALA A 80 -12.90 -1.46 1.03
N PRO A 81 -13.23 -1.29 -0.25
CA PRO A 81 -12.21 -0.97 -1.27
C PRO A 81 -11.29 0.18 -0.85
N ARG A 82 -10.00 0.03 -1.17
CA ARG A 82 -8.95 0.98 -0.81
C ARG A 82 -8.15 1.36 -2.04
N ALA A 83 -7.96 2.66 -2.26
CA ALA A 83 -7.15 3.14 -3.38
C ALA A 83 -5.65 2.96 -3.14
N ALA A 84 -5.22 2.91 -1.89
CA ALA A 84 -3.81 2.76 -1.56
C ALA A 84 -3.62 2.14 -0.19
N VAL A 85 -2.50 1.45 -0.02
CA VAL A 85 -2.04 0.97 1.27
C VAL A 85 -0.55 1.29 1.40
N VAL A 86 -0.07 1.41 2.63
CA VAL A 86 1.33 1.67 2.89
C VAL A 86 1.88 0.60 3.83
N LEU A 87 3.05 0.07 3.47
CA LEU A 87 3.77 -0.90 4.29
C LEU A 87 4.76 -0.15 5.18
N MET A 88 4.82 -0.54 6.44
CA MET A 88 5.69 0.06 7.44
C MET A 88 6.86 -0.82 7.84
N ASP A 89 7.05 -1.95 7.15
CA ASP A 89 8.05 -2.95 7.52
C ASP A 89 8.72 -3.50 6.26
N ASP A 90 10.06 -3.46 6.23
CA ASP A 90 10.82 -3.94 5.08
C ASP A 90 10.69 -5.44 4.86
N ASN A 91 10.45 -6.23 5.91
CA ASN A 91 10.27 -7.67 5.74
C ASN A 91 9.04 -7.99 4.90
N PHE A 92 7.93 -7.29 5.13
CA PHE A 92 6.73 -7.47 4.31
C PHE A 92 6.96 -6.98 2.89
N ARG A 93 7.66 -5.86 2.72
CA ARG A 93 8.01 -5.35 1.41
C ARG A 93 8.80 -6.40 0.61
N LYS A 94 9.82 -6.99 1.23
CA LYS A 94 10.63 -8.04 0.61
C LYS A 94 9.82 -9.30 0.32
N MET A 95 8.94 -9.68 1.24
CA MET A 95 8.05 -10.83 1.06
C MET A 95 7.20 -10.68 -0.19
N MET A 96 6.79 -9.46 -0.52
CA MET A 96 6.00 -9.16 -1.71
C MET A 96 6.84 -9.00 -2.98
N GLY A 97 8.15 -9.04 -2.87
CA GLY A 97 9.04 -8.91 -4.02
C GLY A 97 9.37 -7.48 -4.45
N PHE A 98 9.23 -6.53 -3.53
CA PHE A 98 9.49 -5.11 -3.84
C PHE A 98 10.83 -4.60 -3.35
#